data_2425cb6b94a22bfdb685d7f027edf8f4
#
_entry.id   2425cb6b94a22bfdb685d7f027edf8f4
#
_cell.length_a   1.000
_cell.length_b   1.000
_cell.length_c   1.000
_cell.angle_alpha   90.00
_cell.angle_beta   90.00
_cell.angle_gamma   90.00
#
_symmetry.space_group_name_H-M   'P 1'
#
loop_
_entity.id
_entity.type
_entity.pdbx_description
1 polymer ?
#
loop_
_entity_poly.entity_id
_entity_poly.type
_entity_poly.pdbx_seq_one_letter_code
_entity_poly.pdbx_strand_id
1 'polypeptide(L)'
;MKRVLWCITGAGGHLRDVFXXXLRRAGGFELGVALSRAGEEVARIYGVLDRLDTVASGGRYGGVYKRATWSGVTEDGVPLGGRVSLRRYDVVIVAPASSNTVAKIVHGVSDTLPTIVVSQALKSRVPVLILPADQEETVTTLPCRIDNSACTYCLRCVEACPHNAVYDLPQEKEVRIDYNRCRGCEECAAVCRPGAIRCWEKVTVTPSPIDLENVERLRKVQVRVVRRVDELVEELRRLLGL
;
A
#
# COMPACT_ATOMS: atom_id res chain seq x y z
N MET A 1 13.44 -3.17 22.15
CA MET A 1 12.20 -3.37 21.41
C MET A 1 12.52 -3.52 19.91
N LYS A 2 11.94 -4.52 19.25
CA LYS A 2 12.15 -4.76 17.82
C LYS A 2 11.54 -3.65 16.98
N ARG A 3 12.08 -3.39 15.79
CA ARG A 3 11.61 -2.33 14.88
C ARG A 3 11.36 -2.87 13.49
N VAL A 4 10.18 -2.58 12.97
CA VAL A 4 9.75 -3.01 11.64
C VAL A 4 9.49 -1.79 10.78
N LEU A 5 9.90 -1.84 9.51
CA LEU A 5 9.59 -0.80 8.54
C LEU A 5 8.69 -1.40 7.46
N TRP A 6 7.44 -0.93 7.40
CA TRP A 6 6.48 -1.39 6.41
C TRP A 6 6.44 -0.43 5.21
N CYS A 7 6.73 -0.94 4.03
CA CYS A 7 6.73 -0.19 2.78
C CYS A 7 5.45 -0.47 2.00
N ILE A 8 4.71 0.60 1.64
CA ILE A 8 3.48 0.54 0.85
C ILE A 8 3.80 1.04 -0.56
N THR A 9 3.40 0.26 -1.56
CA THR A 9 3.64 0.55 -2.96
C THR A 9 2.33 0.72 -3.73
N GLY A 10 2.40 0.87 -5.05
CA GLY A 10 1.24 1.17 -5.90
C GLY A 10 0.30 -0.01 -6.20
N ALA A 11 0.16 -0.95 -5.28
CA ALA A 11 -0.74 -2.08 -5.44
C ALA A 11 -1.89 -1.99 -4.42
N GLY A 12 -3.14 -2.08 -4.89
CA GLY A 12 -4.33 -2.09 -4.04
C GLY A 12 -4.64 -3.48 -3.49
N GLY A 13 -4.32 -4.51 -4.25
CA GLY A 13 -4.54 -5.90 -3.82
C GLY A 13 -3.81 -6.20 -2.52
N HIS A 14 -4.49 -6.82 -1.59
CA HIS A 14 -4.00 -7.14 -0.23
C HIS A 14 -3.75 -5.95 0.70
N LEU A 15 -3.82 -4.68 0.22
CA LEU A 15 -3.46 -3.54 1.07
C LEU A 15 -4.34 -3.45 2.33
N ARG A 16 -5.66 -3.59 2.17
CA ARG A 16 -6.58 -3.54 3.31
C ARG A 16 -6.38 -4.74 4.24
N ASP A 17 -6.05 -5.90 3.69
CA ASP A 17 -5.78 -7.12 4.47
C ASP A 17 -4.49 -6.98 5.28
N VAL A 18 -3.44 -6.48 4.68
CA VAL A 18 -2.17 -6.22 5.37
C VAL A 18 -2.39 -5.20 6.49
N PHE A 19 -3.13 -4.14 6.19
CA PHE A 19 -3.45 -3.12 7.21
C PHE A 19 -4.21 -3.72 8.40
N UNK A 20 -4.97 -4.43 8.07
CA UNK A 20 -5.78 -4.93 9.00
C UNK A 20 -5.24 -6.01 9.77
N UNK A 21 -4.75 -6.62 9.07
CA UNK A 21 -4.45 -7.76 9.71
C UNK A 21 -3.17 -7.77 10.26
N UNK A 22 -2.67 -7.50 9.46
CA UNK A 22 -1.60 -7.78 9.81
C UNK A 22 -1.14 -7.02 10.80
N LEU A 23 -1.30 -6.01 10.67
CA LEU A 23 -0.60 -5.09 11.57
C LEU A 23 -1.35 -4.89 12.89
N ARG A 24 -2.64 -5.13 12.89
CA ARG A 24 -3.42 -5.11 14.15
C ARG A 24 -2.98 -6.17 15.16
N ARG A 25 -2.41 -7.27 14.67
CA ARG A 25 -2.02 -8.41 15.54
C ARG A 25 -0.53 -8.41 15.88
N ALA A 26 0.22 -7.48 15.33
CA ALA A 26 1.66 -7.46 15.50
C ALA A 26 2.08 -6.57 16.67
N GLY A 27 1.62 -6.89 17.85
CA GLY A 27 2.11 -6.25 19.07
C GLY A 27 3.54 -6.69 19.38
N GLY A 28 4.29 -5.85 20.08
CA GLY A 28 5.63 -6.19 20.55
C GLY A 28 6.78 -5.60 19.74
N PHE A 29 6.49 -4.74 18.74
CA PHE A 29 7.53 -4.03 17.99
C PHE A 29 7.10 -2.60 17.65
N GLU A 30 8.08 -1.78 17.36
CA GLU A 30 7.90 -0.41 16.88
C GLU A 30 7.73 -0.46 15.35
N LEU A 31 6.67 0.15 14.81
CA LEU A 31 6.34 0.10 13.38
C LEU A 31 6.47 1.49 12.75
N GLY A 32 7.38 1.61 11.78
CA GLY A 32 7.43 2.74 10.85
C GLY A 32 6.79 2.36 9.52
N VAL A 33 6.23 3.35 8.82
CA VAL A 33 5.58 3.14 7.53
C VAL A 33 6.24 4.03 6.47
N ALA A 34 6.63 3.44 5.35
CA ALA A 34 7.22 4.18 4.22
C ALA A 34 6.36 4.00 2.97
N LEU A 35 6.06 5.09 2.27
CA LEU A 35 5.22 5.02 1.08
C LEU A 35 5.96 5.53 -0.16
N SER A 36 5.75 4.85 -1.28
CA SER A 36 6.07 5.44 -2.58
C SER A 36 4.96 6.45 -2.94
N ARG A 37 5.20 7.28 -3.94
CA ARG A 37 4.17 8.20 -4.45
C ARG A 37 2.90 7.44 -4.86
N ALA A 38 3.05 6.35 -5.63
CA ALA A 38 1.91 5.51 -6.01
C ALA A 38 1.30 4.79 -4.80
N GLY A 39 2.12 4.43 -3.79
CA GLY A 39 1.64 3.83 -2.55
C GLY A 39 0.77 4.79 -1.75
N GLU A 40 1.15 6.06 -1.70
CA GLU A 40 0.35 7.09 -1.03
C GLU A 40 -1.00 7.26 -1.74
N GLU A 41 -0.98 7.31 -3.07
CA GLU A 41 -2.19 7.43 -3.88
C GLU A 41 -3.14 6.24 -3.64
N VAL A 42 -2.62 5.02 -3.73
CA VAL A 42 -3.41 3.81 -3.52
C VAL A 42 -3.91 3.74 -2.06
N ALA A 43 -3.06 4.03 -1.09
CA ALA A 43 -3.47 4.02 0.33
C ALA A 43 -4.62 5.00 0.59
N ARG A 44 -4.60 6.16 -0.08
CA ARG A 44 -5.67 7.17 0.03
C ARG A 44 -6.98 6.63 -0.56
N ILE A 45 -6.93 6.13 -1.80
CA ILE A 45 -8.12 5.63 -2.52
C ILE A 45 -8.76 4.43 -1.78
N TYR A 46 -7.92 3.59 -1.15
CA TYR A 46 -8.37 2.41 -0.42
C TYR A 46 -8.73 2.70 1.05
N GLY A 47 -8.76 3.98 1.45
CA GLY A 47 -9.20 4.38 2.80
C GLY A 47 -8.22 4.01 3.91
N VAL A 48 -6.95 3.80 3.56
CA VAL A 48 -5.91 3.39 4.52
C VAL A 48 -5.03 4.57 4.96
N LEU A 49 -4.81 5.54 4.05
CA LEU A 49 -3.81 6.61 4.25
C LEU A 49 -4.02 7.39 5.55
N ASP A 50 -5.26 7.86 5.78
CA ASP A 50 -5.59 8.70 6.94
C ASP A 50 -5.60 7.91 8.25
N ARG A 51 -5.46 6.60 8.17
CA ARG A 51 -5.43 5.69 9.31
C ARG A 51 -4.03 5.14 9.60
N LEU A 52 -3.03 5.50 8.81
CA LEU A 52 -1.67 4.96 9.02
C LEU A 52 -1.11 5.34 10.40
N ASP A 53 -1.46 6.51 10.91
CA ASP A 53 -1.02 6.94 12.23
C ASP A 53 -1.61 6.07 13.37
N THR A 54 -2.67 5.29 13.08
CA THR A 54 -3.24 4.37 14.09
C THR A 54 -2.43 3.07 14.21
N VAL A 55 -1.61 2.75 13.20
CA VAL A 55 -0.77 1.55 13.22
C VAL A 55 0.72 1.88 13.36
N ALA A 56 1.14 3.02 12.84
CA ALA A 56 2.51 3.53 13.05
C ALA A 56 2.70 3.84 14.54
N SER A 57 3.83 3.44 15.08
CA SER A 57 4.09 3.54 16.53
C SER A 57 4.40 4.95 17.01
N GLY A 58 4.67 5.87 16.10
CA GLY A 58 5.15 7.21 16.45
C GLY A 58 6.61 7.19 16.90
N GLY A 59 7.06 8.28 17.46
CA GLY A 59 8.41 8.40 17.97
C GLY A 59 9.48 8.34 16.87
N ARG A 60 10.70 8.08 17.31
CA ARG A 60 11.91 8.21 16.47
C ARG A 60 11.93 7.25 15.26
N TYR A 61 11.41 6.04 15.41
CA TYR A 61 11.47 5.01 14.34
C TYR A 61 10.10 4.60 13.81
N GLY A 62 9.03 5.05 14.45
CA GLY A 62 7.65 4.66 14.11
C GLY A 62 6.86 5.70 13.31
N GLY A 63 7.53 6.59 12.59
CA GLY A 63 6.85 7.62 11.78
C GLY A 63 6.27 7.11 10.47
N VAL A 64 5.50 7.97 9.81
CA VAL A 64 4.98 7.73 8.44
C VAL A 64 5.81 8.58 7.47
N TYR A 65 6.54 7.92 6.59
CA TYR A 65 7.51 8.55 5.67
C TYR A 65 7.01 8.46 4.22
N LYS A 66 6.84 9.60 3.57
CA LYS A 66 6.21 9.68 2.24
C LYS A 66 7.15 9.98 1.08
N ARG A 67 8.39 10.43 1.33
CA ARG A 67 9.34 10.79 0.27
C ARG A 67 10.75 10.34 0.60
N ALA A 68 11.52 10.09 -0.47
CA ALA A 68 12.91 9.64 -0.33
C ALA A 68 13.87 10.76 0.06
N THR A 69 13.51 12.02 -0.26
CA THR A 69 14.41 13.17 -0.09
C THR A 69 14.11 13.94 1.20
N TRP A 70 13.76 15.20 1.08
CA TRP A 70 13.58 16.11 2.23
C TRP A 70 12.68 15.55 3.32
N SER A 71 11.57 14.93 2.94
CA SER A 71 10.64 14.37 3.91
C SER A 71 11.04 12.97 4.40
N GLY A 72 12.04 12.38 3.78
CA GLY A 72 12.66 11.15 4.29
C GLY A 72 13.74 11.41 5.31
N VAL A 73 14.07 12.66 5.57
CA VAL A 73 15.01 13.03 6.65
C VAL A 73 14.25 12.92 7.97
N THR A 74 14.80 12.17 8.88
CA THR A 74 14.21 11.88 10.18
C THR A 74 14.68 12.92 11.22
N GLU A 75 14.11 12.89 12.41
CA GLU A 75 14.39 13.83 13.48
C GLU A 75 15.89 13.89 13.84
N ASP A 76 16.61 12.79 13.65
CA ASP A 76 18.06 12.73 13.93
C ASP A 76 18.90 13.12 12.72
N GLY A 77 18.29 13.66 11.66
CA GLY A 77 18.98 14.09 10.46
C GLY A 77 19.44 12.98 9.54
N VAL A 78 19.14 11.72 9.87
CA VAL A 78 19.57 10.56 9.06
C VAL A 78 18.46 10.21 8.08
N PRO A 79 18.72 10.17 6.76
CA PRO A 79 17.70 9.70 5.80
C PRO A 79 17.22 8.28 6.15
N LEU A 80 15.96 7.97 5.83
CA LEU A 80 15.37 6.67 6.15
C LEU A 80 16.21 5.49 5.64
N GLY A 81 16.69 5.58 4.40
CA GLY A 81 17.61 4.58 3.85
C GLY A 81 18.87 4.42 4.71
N GLY A 82 19.40 5.52 5.22
CA GLY A 82 20.56 5.50 6.13
C GLY A 82 20.24 4.78 7.44
N ARG A 83 19.04 5.00 7.99
CA ARG A 83 18.62 4.26 9.21
C ARG A 83 18.60 2.75 8.95
N VAL A 84 18.15 2.33 7.76
CA VAL A 84 18.16 0.91 7.39
C VAL A 84 19.59 0.39 7.26
N SER A 85 20.47 1.16 6.60
CA SER A 85 21.91 0.82 6.47
C SER A 85 22.58 0.66 7.84
N LEU A 86 22.19 1.47 8.79
CA LEU A 86 22.71 1.43 10.18
C LEU A 86 21.99 0.36 11.03
N ARG A 87 21.18 -0.51 10.41
CA ARG A 87 20.43 -1.59 11.08
C ARG A 87 19.56 -1.07 12.23
N ARG A 88 18.94 0.11 12.03
CA ARG A 88 18.01 0.67 13.03
C ARG A 88 16.62 0.03 12.92
N TYR A 89 16.40 -0.79 11.89
CA TYR A 89 15.22 -1.64 11.74
C TYR A 89 15.66 -3.10 11.70
N ASP A 90 14.90 -3.97 12.36
CA ASP A 90 15.18 -5.41 12.42
C ASP A 90 14.62 -6.14 11.19
N VAL A 91 13.51 -5.65 10.62
CA VAL A 91 12.85 -6.26 9.46
C VAL A 91 12.26 -5.15 8.58
N VAL A 92 12.36 -5.32 7.27
CA VAL A 92 11.65 -4.50 6.28
C VAL A 92 10.55 -5.35 5.66
N ILE A 93 9.35 -4.80 5.51
CA ILE A 93 8.22 -5.44 4.84
C ILE A 93 7.86 -4.59 3.62
N VAL A 94 7.66 -5.22 2.45
CA VAL A 94 7.08 -4.57 1.27
C VAL A 94 5.79 -5.33 0.94
N ALA A 95 4.66 -4.79 1.38
CA ALA A 95 3.38 -5.50 1.28
C ALA A 95 2.21 -4.52 1.18
N PRO A 96 1.44 -4.57 0.12
CA PRO A 96 1.73 -5.30 -1.10
C PRO A 96 2.82 -4.64 -1.96
N ALA A 97 3.55 -5.46 -2.70
CA ALA A 97 4.55 -4.98 -3.65
C ALA A 97 3.94 -5.01 -5.07
N SER A 98 3.82 -3.85 -5.69
CA SER A 98 3.33 -3.77 -7.08
C SER A 98 4.36 -4.39 -8.05
N SER A 99 3.88 -4.83 -9.22
CA SER A 99 4.74 -5.37 -10.30
C SER A 99 5.90 -4.43 -10.60
N ASN A 100 5.64 -3.12 -10.68
CA ASN A 100 6.68 -2.12 -10.89
C ASN A 100 7.76 -2.15 -9.78
N THR A 101 7.34 -2.30 -8.52
CA THR A 101 8.28 -2.37 -7.39
C THR A 101 9.09 -3.65 -7.44
N VAL A 102 8.44 -4.79 -7.75
CA VAL A 102 9.14 -6.08 -7.91
C VAL A 102 10.18 -5.98 -9.03
N ALA A 103 9.77 -5.46 -10.21
CA ALA A 103 10.67 -5.27 -11.35
C ALA A 103 11.87 -4.39 -10.95
N LYS A 104 11.64 -3.27 -10.28
CA LYS A 104 12.71 -2.38 -9.83
C LYS A 104 13.70 -3.08 -8.90
N ILE A 105 13.19 -3.86 -7.94
CA ILE A 105 14.03 -4.56 -6.97
C ILE A 105 14.96 -5.57 -7.71
N VAL A 106 14.38 -6.37 -8.61
CA VAL A 106 15.18 -7.40 -9.31
C VAL A 106 16.19 -6.80 -10.28
N HIS A 107 15.95 -5.58 -10.77
CA HIS A 107 16.88 -4.87 -11.65
C HIS A 107 17.77 -3.85 -10.92
N GLY A 108 17.69 -3.78 -9.58
CA GLY A 108 18.53 -2.89 -8.78
C GLY A 108 18.18 -1.42 -8.89
N VAL A 109 16.97 -1.07 -9.35
CA VAL A 109 16.53 0.32 -9.52
C VAL A 109 16.01 0.86 -8.17
N SER A 110 16.68 1.89 -7.63
CA SER A 110 16.41 2.43 -6.29
C SER A 110 15.99 3.91 -6.38
N ASP A 111 14.83 4.15 -6.99
CA ASP A 111 14.32 5.50 -7.29
C ASP A 111 13.05 5.88 -6.53
N THR A 112 12.56 4.97 -5.66
CA THR A 112 11.43 5.25 -4.78
C THR A 112 11.81 4.93 -3.34
N LEU A 113 11.09 5.49 -2.37
CA LEU A 113 11.42 5.24 -0.97
C LEU A 113 11.44 3.74 -0.63
N PRO A 114 10.43 2.92 -1.02
CA PRO A 114 10.51 1.48 -0.79
C PRO A 114 11.72 0.80 -1.47
N THR A 115 12.04 1.14 -2.72
CA THR A 115 13.16 0.48 -3.42
C THR A 115 14.51 0.91 -2.83
N ILE A 116 14.65 2.16 -2.39
CA ILE A 116 15.82 2.62 -1.65
C ILE A 116 15.96 1.82 -0.35
N VAL A 117 14.86 1.69 0.41
CA VAL A 117 14.83 0.93 1.67
C VAL A 117 15.27 -0.52 1.45
N VAL A 118 14.71 -1.19 0.43
CA VAL A 118 15.08 -2.59 0.11
C VAL A 118 16.56 -2.68 -0.27
N SER A 119 17.04 -1.78 -1.14
CA SER A 119 18.44 -1.78 -1.56
C SER A 119 19.38 -1.64 -0.35
N GLN A 120 19.06 -0.74 0.59
CA GLN A 120 19.86 -0.55 1.78
C GLN A 120 19.75 -1.75 2.75
N ALA A 121 18.56 -2.35 2.84
CA ALA A 121 18.36 -3.54 3.66
C ALA A 121 19.22 -4.71 3.17
N LEU A 122 19.23 -4.95 1.85
CA LEU A 122 20.06 -6.00 1.26
C LEU A 122 21.55 -5.79 1.55
N LYS A 123 22.04 -4.57 1.37
CA LYS A 123 23.45 -4.23 1.62
C LYS A 123 23.84 -4.40 3.09
N SER A 124 22.92 -4.14 4.00
CA SER A 124 23.17 -4.23 5.45
C SER A 124 22.69 -5.55 6.07
N ARG A 125 22.18 -6.48 5.24
CA ARG A 125 21.68 -7.80 5.68
C ARG A 125 20.51 -7.68 6.70
N VAL A 126 19.68 -6.65 6.53
CA VAL A 126 18.41 -6.56 7.25
C VAL A 126 17.39 -7.43 6.51
N PRO A 127 16.72 -8.37 7.17
CA PRO A 127 15.72 -9.22 6.52
C PRO A 127 14.63 -8.42 5.82
N VAL A 128 14.26 -8.86 4.61
CA VAL A 128 13.20 -8.23 3.81
C VAL A 128 12.13 -9.28 3.51
N LEU A 129 10.88 -8.98 3.87
CA LEU A 129 9.69 -9.77 3.50
C LEU A 129 8.96 -9.04 2.39
N ILE A 130 8.63 -9.73 1.31
CA ILE A 130 7.91 -9.12 0.18
C ILE A 130 6.68 -9.96 -0.15
N LEU A 131 5.52 -9.28 -0.22
CA LEU A 131 4.26 -9.86 -0.69
C LEU A 131 3.94 -9.24 -2.05
N PRO A 132 4.33 -9.89 -3.17
CA PRO A 132 3.97 -9.37 -4.49
C PRO A 132 2.46 -9.44 -4.71
N ALA A 133 1.89 -8.40 -5.31
CA ALA A 133 0.46 -8.38 -5.63
C ALA A 133 0.12 -9.30 -6.82
N ASP A 134 1.07 -9.44 -7.75
CA ASP A 134 0.84 -10.07 -9.05
C ASP A 134 1.74 -11.31 -9.19
N GLN A 135 1.56 -12.31 -8.32
CA GLN A 135 2.37 -13.54 -8.33
C GLN A 135 1.55 -14.78 -8.74
N GLU A 136 0.24 -14.66 -8.79
CA GLU A 136 -0.68 -15.70 -9.27
C GLU A 136 -2.02 -15.06 -9.57
N GLU A 137 -2.88 -15.74 -10.30
CA GLU A 137 -4.23 -15.23 -10.51
C GLU A 137 -4.91 -15.06 -9.15
N THR A 138 -5.47 -13.89 -8.93
CA THR A 138 -6.05 -13.55 -7.62
C THR A 138 -7.31 -12.71 -7.76
N VAL A 139 -8.17 -12.81 -6.77
CA VAL A 139 -9.35 -11.94 -6.66
C VAL A 139 -8.99 -10.76 -5.80
N THR A 140 -9.12 -9.57 -6.36
CA THR A 140 -8.90 -8.31 -5.63
C THR A 140 -10.17 -7.47 -5.64
N THR A 141 -10.14 -6.31 -5.00
CA THR A 141 -11.28 -5.40 -4.96
C THR A 141 -10.93 -4.08 -5.61
N LEU A 142 -11.86 -3.53 -6.37
CA LEU A 142 -11.72 -2.21 -6.97
C LEU A 142 -12.24 -1.12 -6.02
N PRO A 143 -11.66 0.08 -6.06
CA PRO A 143 -12.24 1.22 -5.32
C PRO A 143 -13.62 1.58 -5.86
N CYS A 144 -14.29 2.52 -5.20
CA CYS A 144 -15.63 2.96 -5.63
C CYS A 144 -15.59 3.44 -7.09
N ARG A 145 -16.56 3.02 -7.89
CA ARG A 145 -16.73 3.47 -9.27
C ARG A 145 -18.21 3.76 -9.55
N ILE A 146 -18.47 4.54 -10.56
CA ILE A 146 -19.84 4.93 -10.95
C ILE A 146 -20.16 4.33 -12.32
N ASP A 147 -21.31 3.67 -12.39
CA ASP A 147 -21.90 3.21 -13.65
C ASP A 147 -22.93 4.25 -14.09
N ASN A 148 -22.54 5.12 -15.02
CA ASN A 148 -23.44 6.18 -15.47
C ASN A 148 -24.63 5.66 -16.27
N SER A 149 -24.60 4.42 -16.77
CA SER A 149 -25.78 3.84 -17.43
C SER A 149 -26.91 3.52 -16.44
N ALA A 150 -26.57 3.28 -15.16
CA ALA A 150 -27.53 3.05 -14.09
C ALA A 150 -27.83 4.33 -13.28
N CYS A 151 -27.12 5.44 -13.57
CA CYS A 151 -27.23 6.67 -12.80
C CYS A 151 -28.48 7.47 -13.21
N THR A 152 -29.27 7.91 -12.21
CA THR A 152 -30.45 8.75 -12.46
C THR A 152 -30.13 10.24 -12.36
N TYR A 153 -28.87 10.60 -12.23
CA TYR A 153 -28.39 12.00 -12.13
C TYR A 153 -29.11 12.80 -11.00
N CYS A 154 -29.32 12.14 -9.86
CA CYS A 154 -30.00 12.78 -8.71
C CYS A 154 -29.06 13.61 -7.84
N LEU A 155 -27.75 13.56 -8.07
CA LEU A 155 -26.68 14.34 -7.45
C LEU A 155 -26.50 14.14 -5.92
N ARG A 156 -27.23 13.25 -5.27
CA ARG A 156 -27.10 13.00 -3.83
C ARG A 156 -25.66 12.60 -3.43
N CYS A 157 -24.98 11.86 -4.30
CA CYS A 157 -23.62 11.42 -4.04
C CYS A 157 -22.60 12.57 -4.08
N VAL A 158 -22.90 13.62 -4.86
CA VAL A 158 -22.09 14.83 -4.90
C VAL A 158 -22.22 15.56 -3.55
N GLU A 159 -23.46 15.74 -3.08
CA GLU A 159 -23.75 16.41 -1.81
C GLU A 159 -23.20 15.64 -0.61
N ALA A 160 -23.26 14.30 -0.67
CA ALA A 160 -22.87 13.44 0.45
C ALA A 160 -21.35 13.27 0.58
N CYS A 161 -20.57 13.65 -0.45
CA CYS A 161 -19.14 13.39 -0.42
C CYS A 161 -18.39 14.37 0.50
N PRO A 162 -17.87 13.93 1.66
CA PRO A 162 -17.20 14.85 2.59
C PRO A 162 -15.85 15.35 2.07
N HIS A 163 -15.34 14.74 1.00
CA HIS A 163 -14.04 15.09 0.43
C HIS A 163 -14.17 15.84 -0.89
N ASN A 164 -15.40 16.17 -1.31
CA ASN A 164 -15.68 16.82 -2.60
C ASN A 164 -14.98 16.08 -3.76
N ALA A 165 -14.96 14.75 -3.67
CA ALA A 165 -14.35 13.88 -4.67
C ALA A 165 -15.35 13.47 -5.76
N VAL A 166 -16.64 13.53 -5.47
CA VAL A 166 -17.67 13.21 -6.46
C VAL A 166 -18.16 14.52 -7.05
N TYR A 167 -18.20 14.58 -8.39
CA TYR A 167 -18.60 15.80 -9.10
C TYR A 167 -19.44 15.45 -10.30
N ASP A 168 -20.26 16.39 -10.73
CA ASP A 168 -21.13 16.20 -11.89
C ASP A 168 -20.58 16.86 -13.15
N LEU A 169 -21.01 16.34 -14.28
CA LEU A 169 -20.79 16.91 -15.61
C LEU A 169 -22.17 17.20 -16.20
N PRO A 170 -22.68 18.43 -15.99
CA PRO A 170 -24.08 18.73 -16.36
C PRO A 170 -24.42 18.53 -17.84
N GLN A 171 -23.47 18.83 -18.73
CA GLN A 171 -23.69 18.70 -20.17
C GLN A 171 -23.83 17.25 -20.62
N GLU A 172 -23.12 16.34 -19.92
CA GLU A 172 -23.13 14.91 -20.21
C GLU A 172 -24.17 14.15 -19.38
N LYS A 173 -24.74 14.80 -18.36
CA LYS A 173 -25.60 14.21 -17.32
C LYS A 173 -24.90 13.02 -16.67
N GLU A 174 -23.60 13.16 -16.43
CA GLU A 174 -22.76 12.16 -15.78
C GLU A 174 -22.27 12.62 -14.42
N VAL A 175 -21.92 11.65 -13.59
CA VAL A 175 -21.25 11.88 -12.30
C VAL A 175 -19.92 11.12 -12.33
N ARG A 176 -18.87 11.74 -11.83
CA ARG A 176 -17.53 11.13 -11.82
C ARG A 176 -16.87 11.25 -10.46
N ILE A 177 -15.85 10.41 -10.23
CA ILE A 177 -15.03 10.45 -9.01
C ILE A 177 -13.65 10.96 -9.35
N ASP A 178 -13.22 12.01 -8.66
CA ASP A 178 -11.83 12.47 -8.68
C ASP A 178 -11.05 11.62 -7.69
N TYR A 179 -10.28 10.66 -8.21
CA TYR A 179 -9.48 9.77 -7.37
C TYR A 179 -8.31 10.47 -6.67
N ASN A 180 -7.97 11.71 -7.06
CA ASN A 180 -6.99 12.49 -6.31
C ASN A 180 -7.56 12.99 -4.98
N ARG A 181 -8.89 13.07 -4.86
CA ARG A 181 -9.58 13.55 -3.66
C ARG A 181 -10.27 12.43 -2.89
N CYS A 182 -10.59 11.32 -3.58
CA CYS A 182 -11.34 10.20 -2.98
C CYS A 182 -10.57 9.58 -1.82
N ARG A 183 -11.27 9.30 -0.72
CA ARG A 183 -10.71 8.68 0.50
C ARG A 183 -11.28 7.28 0.78
N GLY A 184 -12.06 6.71 -0.14
CA GLY A 184 -12.62 5.37 0.02
C GLY A 184 -13.59 5.23 1.20
N CYS A 185 -14.29 6.29 1.55
CA CYS A 185 -15.19 6.31 2.72
C CYS A 185 -16.58 5.69 2.45
N GLU A 186 -16.93 5.47 1.17
CA GLU A 186 -18.20 4.82 0.73
C GLU A 186 -19.47 5.66 0.93
N GLU A 187 -19.39 6.87 1.46
CA GLU A 187 -20.58 7.71 1.70
C GLU A 187 -21.41 7.93 0.44
N CYS A 188 -20.73 8.11 -0.71
CA CYS A 188 -21.42 8.28 -1.99
C CYS A 188 -22.22 7.02 -2.40
N ALA A 189 -21.71 5.83 -2.09
CA ALA A 189 -22.41 4.59 -2.39
C ALA A 189 -23.62 4.39 -1.44
N ALA A 190 -23.45 4.76 -0.17
CA ALA A 190 -24.50 4.61 0.83
C ALA A 190 -25.78 5.40 0.49
N VAL A 191 -25.64 6.54 -0.20
CA VAL A 191 -26.80 7.38 -0.58
C VAL A 191 -27.30 7.09 -2.01
N CYS A 192 -26.64 6.20 -2.74
CA CYS A 192 -26.95 5.92 -4.16
C CYS A 192 -28.11 4.92 -4.26
N ARG A 193 -29.35 5.41 -4.27
CA ARG A 193 -30.55 4.55 -4.35
C ARG A 193 -30.58 3.64 -5.57
N PRO A 194 -30.24 4.12 -6.81
CA PRO A 194 -30.23 3.22 -7.95
C PRO A 194 -29.08 2.20 -7.97
N GLY A 195 -28.15 2.28 -7.01
CA GLY A 195 -27.01 1.35 -6.95
C GLY A 195 -25.97 1.58 -8.04
N ALA A 196 -25.98 2.77 -8.64
CA ALA A 196 -25.03 3.12 -9.70
C ALA A 196 -23.58 3.25 -9.17
N ILE A 197 -23.40 3.48 -7.87
CA ILE A 197 -22.08 3.54 -7.27
C ILE A 197 -21.81 2.24 -6.53
N ARG A 198 -20.72 1.58 -6.92
CA ARG A 198 -20.29 0.33 -6.31
C ARG A 198 -18.86 0.45 -5.82
N CYS A 199 -18.63 0.01 -4.59
CA CYS A 199 -17.31 0.03 -3.94
C CYS A 199 -16.89 -1.40 -3.64
N TRP A 200 -15.60 -1.67 -3.79
CA TRP A 200 -14.98 -2.93 -3.44
C TRP A 200 -15.54 -4.13 -4.23
N GLU A 201 -15.96 -3.88 -5.47
CA GLU A 201 -16.35 -4.98 -6.34
C GLU A 201 -15.16 -5.90 -6.58
N LYS A 202 -15.40 -7.20 -6.47
CA LYS A 202 -14.38 -8.20 -6.71
C LYS A 202 -14.10 -8.35 -8.20
N VAL A 203 -12.81 -8.36 -8.54
CA VAL A 203 -12.35 -8.64 -9.91
C VAL A 203 -11.22 -9.65 -9.85
N THR A 204 -11.16 -10.51 -10.87
CA THR A 204 -10.03 -11.41 -11.02
C THR A 204 -8.95 -10.69 -11.82
N VAL A 205 -7.74 -10.73 -11.32
CA VAL A 205 -6.56 -10.15 -11.97
C VAL A 205 -5.59 -11.29 -12.26
N THR A 206 -5.15 -11.37 -13.52
CA THR A 206 -4.18 -12.38 -13.96
C THR A 206 -2.85 -11.67 -14.21
N PRO A 207 -1.76 -12.08 -13.55
CA PRO A 207 -0.45 -11.48 -13.77
C PRO A 207 0.01 -11.69 -15.21
N SER A 208 0.71 -10.72 -15.75
CA SER A 208 1.34 -10.87 -17.06
C SER A 208 2.54 -11.83 -16.97
N PRO A 209 2.98 -12.43 -18.09
CA PRO A 209 4.16 -13.30 -18.07
C PRO A 209 5.41 -12.60 -17.50
N ILE A 210 5.58 -11.29 -17.75
CA ILE A 210 6.74 -10.57 -17.24
C ILE A 210 6.65 -10.35 -15.72
N ASP A 211 5.42 -10.23 -15.17
CA ASP A 211 5.24 -10.13 -13.72
C ASP A 211 5.68 -11.43 -13.06
N LEU A 212 5.24 -12.56 -13.62
CA LEU A 212 5.60 -13.90 -13.11
C LEU A 212 7.11 -14.12 -13.18
N GLU A 213 7.72 -13.76 -14.30
CA GLU A 213 9.19 -13.85 -14.46
C GLU A 213 9.92 -13.01 -13.40
N ASN A 214 9.46 -11.79 -13.18
CA ASN A 214 10.08 -10.91 -12.18
C ASN A 214 9.89 -11.46 -10.75
N VAL A 215 8.77 -12.09 -10.45
CA VAL A 215 8.57 -12.74 -9.14
C VAL A 215 9.54 -13.91 -8.97
N GLU A 216 9.75 -14.72 -10.04
CA GLU A 216 10.73 -15.82 -9.99
C GLU A 216 12.16 -15.29 -9.82
N ARG A 217 12.51 -14.18 -10.48
CA ARG A 217 13.80 -13.52 -10.27
C ARG A 217 13.92 -12.99 -8.83
N LEU A 218 12.84 -12.44 -8.28
CA LEU A 218 12.81 -11.92 -6.91
C LEU A 218 13.13 -13.03 -5.90
N ARG A 219 12.68 -14.27 -6.12
CA ARG A 219 12.98 -15.41 -5.25
C ARG A 219 14.50 -15.74 -5.20
N LYS A 220 15.26 -15.29 -6.19
CA LYS A 220 16.72 -15.49 -6.26
C LYS A 220 17.50 -14.36 -5.61
N VAL A 221 16.84 -13.24 -5.29
CA VAL A 221 17.42 -12.14 -4.52
C VAL A 221 17.35 -12.51 -3.04
N GLN A 222 18.21 -11.95 -2.22
CA GLN A 222 18.25 -12.23 -0.78
C GLN A 222 17.06 -11.59 -0.03
N VAL A 223 15.84 -11.90 -0.49
CA VAL A 223 14.58 -11.49 0.16
C VAL A 223 13.72 -12.73 0.39
N ARG A 224 12.77 -12.61 1.28
CA ARG A 224 11.79 -13.67 1.52
C ARG A 224 10.48 -13.27 0.86
N VAL A 225 10.08 -14.02 -0.16
CA VAL A 225 8.82 -13.79 -0.89
C VAL A 225 7.74 -14.62 -0.22
N VAL A 226 6.65 -13.98 0.16
CA VAL A 226 5.48 -14.65 0.76
C VAL A 226 4.30 -14.56 -0.21
N ARG A 227 3.36 -15.51 -0.10
CA ARG A 227 2.22 -15.60 -1.02
C ARG A 227 0.95 -14.96 -0.48
N ARG A 228 0.80 -14.97 0.85
CA ARG A 228 -0.44 -14.52 1.49
C ARG A 228 -0.12 -13.71 2.74
N VAL A 229 -1.11 -12.98 3.21
CA VAL A 229 -0.97 -12.11 4.39
C VAL A 229 -0.73 -12.93 5.67
N ASP A 230 -1.35 -14.10 5.79
CA ASP A 230 -1.11 -14.99 6.94
C ASP A 230 0.35 -15.45 6.99
N GLU A 231 0.90 -15.86 5.85
CA GLU A 231 2.31 -16.24 5.73
C GLU A 231 3.24 -15.05 6.09
N LEU A 232 2.86 -13.84 5.66
CA LEU A 232 3.62 -12.63 6.02
C LEU A 232 3.69 -12.46 7.54
N VAL A 233 2.57 -12.65 8.22
CA VAL A 233 2.50 -12.51 9.68
C VAL A 233 3.35 -13.58 10.38
N GLU A 234 3.24 -14.84 9.94
CA GLU A 234 4.03 -15.95 10.50
C GLU A 234 5.53 -15.70 10.35
N GLU A 235 5.96 -15.33 9.14
CA GLU A 235 7.37 -15.04 8.86
C GLU A 235 7.88 -13.84 9.66
N LEU A 236 7.05 -12.79 9.77
CA LEU A 236 7.41 -11.63 10.58
C LEU A 236 7.63 -12.02 12.04
N ARG A 237 6.71 -12.76 12.62
CA ARG A 237 6.83 -13.25 14.01
C ARG A 237 8.10 -14.08 14.18
N ARG A 238 8.36 -14.99 13.27
CA ARG A 238 9.55 -15.83 13.30
C ARG A 238 10.83 -15.00 13.30
N LEU A 239 10.91 -13.99 12.44
CA LEU A 239 12.08 -13.10 12.34
C LEU A 239 12.27 -12.24 13.59
N LEU A 240 11.18 -11.87 14.25
CA LEU A 240 11.23 -11.03 15.45
C LEU A 240 11.42 -11.85 16.75
N GLY A 241 11.21 -13.17 16.68
CA GLY A 241 11.25 -14.04 17.85
C GLY A 241 10.02 -13.89 18.75
N LEU A 242 8.82 -13.69 18.13
CA LEU A 242 7.55 -13.48 18.83
C LEU A 242 6.64 -14.73 18.74
#